data_f0616f548999dbe97d67ea2c000cf86f
#
_entry.id   f0616f548999dbe97d67ea2c000cf86f
#
_cell.length_a   1.000
_cell.length_b   1.000
_cell.length_c   1.000
_cell.angle_alpha   90.00
_cell.angle_beta   90.00
_cell.angle_gamma   90.00
#
_symmetry.space_group_name_H-M   'P 1'
#
loop_
_entity.id
_entity.type
_entity.pdbx_description
1 polymer ?
#
loop_
_entity_poly.entity_id
_entity_poly.type
_entity_poly.pdbx_seq_one_letter_code
_entity_poly.pdbx_strand_id
1 'polypeptide(L)'
;IGEVVGEEPEHFIKIVRTPDGKLLRVGDLVEDNIPQRKALQAYLQRMNSREALDILIALGTAKEGFDWQWCEVCLTVGIRASLTEVVQIIGRCTRDCEGKTHAQFTNLIPCPDAAQENVNLAVNRMLKAITASLLMEQVMAPKWNFKTVRDKDDVKDDRTIVVEGLTEATPKAQAIIDNDM
;
A
#
# COMPACT_ATOMS: atom_id res chain seq x y z
N ILE A 1 -12.93 3.32 -19.52
CA ILE A 1 -11.75 4.17 -19.37
C ILE A 1 -11.31 4.68 -20.73
N GLY A 2 -11.16 3.81 -21.73
CA GLY A 2 -10.72 4.20 -23.07
C GLY A 2 -10.47 3.01 -23.99
N GLU A 3 -9.77 3.25 -25.09
CA GLU A 3 -9.41 2.27 -26.10
C GLU A 3 -7.94 1.84 -25.94
N VAL A 4 -7.67 0.54 -26.04
CA VAL A 4 -6.29 0.01 -26.07
C VAL A 4 -5.68 0.37 -27.44
N VAL A 5 -4.67 1.19 -27.43
CA VAL A 5 -4.00 1.68 -28.66
C VAL A 5 -2.59 1.09 -28.86
N GLY A 6 -2.08 0.38 -27.85
CA GLY A 6 -0.77 -0.26 -27.91
C GLY A 6 -0.46 -1.07 -26.67
N GLU A 7 0.69 -1.74 -26.69
CA GLU A 7 1.23 -2.51 -25.57
C GLU A 7 2.77 -2.36 -25.55
N GLU A 8 3.34 -2.25 -24.38
CA GLU A 8 4.78 -2.37 -24.16
C GLU A 8 5.14 -3.86 -24.03
N PRO A 9 5.75 -4.48 -25.01
CA PRO A 9 5.92 -5.94 -25.07
C PRO A 9 6.87 -6.48 -24.00
N GLU A 10 7.77 -5.64 -23.49
CA GLU A 10 8.75 -6.04 -22.47
C GLU A 10 8.10 -6.29 -21.11
N HIS A 11 7.07 -5.52 -20.76
CA HIS A 11 6.42 -5.54 -19.45
C HIS A 11 4.92 -5.83 -19.52
N PHE A 12 4.38 -6.01 -20.73
CA PHE A 12 2.95 -6.24 -20.98
C PHE A 12 2.05 -5.14 -20.39
N ILE A 13 2.50 -3.90 -20.49
CA ILE A 13 1.74 -2.73 -20.08
C ILE A 13 0.90 -2.27 -21.26
N LYS A 14 -0.41 -2.26 -21.10
CA LYS A 14 -1.36 -1.78 -22.11
C LYS A 14 -1.38 -0.27 -22.11
N ILE A 15 -1.30 0.35 -23.28
CA ILE A 15 -1.47 1.78 -23.47
C ILE A 15 -2.91 2.04 -23.85
N VAL A 16 -3.62 2.75 -23.00
CA VAL A 16 -5.04 3.06 -23.16
C VAL A 16 -5.20 4.55 -23.43
N ARG A 17 -5.86 4.87 -24.55
CA ARG A 17 -6.23 6.26 -24.87
C ARG A 17 -7.62 6.56 -24.30
N THR A 18 -7.68 7.56 -23.43
CA THR A 18 -8.95 8.06 -22.87
C THR A 18 -9.73 8.90 -23.90
N PRO A 19 -11.03 9.16 -23.72
CA PRO A 19 -11.82 9.99 -24.63
C PRO A 19 -11.30 11.42 -24.82
N ASP A 20 -10.62 11.97 -23.83
CA ASP A 20 -9.95 13.27 -23.85
C ASP A 20 -8.54 13.23 -24.47
N GLY A 21 -8.12 12.06 -24.98
CA GLY A 21 -6.86 11.88 -25.70
C GLY A 21 -5.64 11.60 -24.80
N LYS A 22 -5.78 11.53 -23.49
CA LYS A 22 -4.68 11.18 -22.59
C LYS A 22 -4.32 9.70 -22.77
N LEU A 23 -3.03 9.40 -22.73
CA LEU A 23 -2.52 8.02 -22.71
C LEU A 23 -2.29 7.57 -21.27
N LEU A 24 -2.83 6.41 -20.92
CA LEU A 24 -2.66 5.77 -19.62
C LEU A 24 -1.92 4.44 -19.76
N ARG A 25 -1.01 4.19 -18.85
CA ARG A 25 -0.26 2.95 -18.71
C ARG A 25 -1.00 2.01 -17.75
N VAL A 26 -1.51 0.91 -18.27
CA VAL A 26 -2.38 -0.02 -17.53
C VAL A 26 -1.72 -1.38 -17.42
N GLY A 27 -1.45 -1.80 -16.20
CA GLY A 27 -1.01 -3.16 -15.87
C GLY A 27 -2.20 -4.06 -15.55
N ASP A 28 -2.22 -5.25 -16.13
CA ASP A 28 -3.30 -6.23 -15.95
C ASP A 28 -2.76 -7.53 -15.33
N LEU A 29 -2.98 -7.69 -14.02
CA LEU A 29 -2.62 -8.91 -13.29
C LEU A 29 -3.73 -9.97 -13.29
N VAL A 30 -4.83 -9.71 -13.98
CA VAL A 30 -5.95 -10.66 -14.17
C VAL A 30 -5.68 -11.57 -15.37
N GLU A 31 -4.75 -11.17 -16.22
CA GLU A 31 -4.34 -11.90 -17.42
C GLU A 31 -4.05 -13.39 -17.12
N ASP A 32 -4.67 -14.29 -17.90
CA ASP A 32 -4.52 -15.75 -17.74
C ASP A 32 -3.15 -16.25 -18.19
N ASN A 33 -2.44 -15.48 -19.01
CA ASN A 33 -1.09 -15.82 -19.48
C ASN A 33 -0.08 -15.68 -18.33
N ILE A 34 0.30 -16.81 -17.73
CA ILE A 34 1.20 -16.87 -16.57
C ILE A 34 2.55 -16.19 -16.82
N PRO A 35 3.25 -16.39 -17.96
CA PRO A 35 4.48 -15.69 -18.29
C PRO A 35 4.32 -14.16 -18.27
N GLN A 36 3.27 -13.63 -18.89
CA GLN A 36 3.00 -12.20 -18.95
C GLN A 36 2.73 -11.62 -17.56
N ARG A 37 1.90 -12.29 -16.77
CA ARG A 37 1.62 -11.90 -15.39
C ARG A 37 2.88 -11.88 -14.52
N LYS A 38 3.77 -12.87 -14.66
CA LYS A 38 5.05 -12.91 -13.93
C LYS A 38 5.99 -11.79 -14.36
N ALA A 39 6.06 -11.48 -15.65
CA ALA A 39 6.87 -10.38 -16.16
C ALA A 39 6.39 -9.03 -15.61
N LEU A 40 5.08 -8.79 -15.62
CA LEU A 40 4.47 -7.60 -15.04
C LEU A 40 4.72 -7.52 -13.52
N GLN A 41 4.58 -8.64 -12.79
CA GLN A 41 4.88 -8.67 -11.35
C GLN A 41 6.35 -8.31 -11.07
N ALA A 42 7.28 -8.87 -11.84
CA ALA A 42 8.71 -8.56 -11.70
C ALA A 42 9.02 -7.09 -12.02
N TYR A 43 8.32 -6.51 -13.00
CA TYR A 43 8.42 -5.08 -13.30
C TYR A 43 7.93 -4.22 -12.14
N LEU A 44 6.74 -4.52 -11.59
CA LEU A 44 6.15 -3.80 -10.46
C LEU A 44 7.05 -3.79 -9.22
N GLN A 45 7.77 -4.89 -8.95
CA GLN A 45 8.71 -4.98 -7.84
C GLN A 45 9.97 -4.09 -8.00
N ARG A 46 10.31 -3.73 -9.23
CA ARG A 46 11.50 -2.91 -9.56
C ARG A 46 11.16 -1.48 -9.92
N MET A 47 9.87 -1.18 -9.99
CA MET A 47 9.37 0.13 -10.37
C MET A 47 9.76 1.17 -9.33
N ASN A 48 10.39 2.25 -9.79
CA ASN A 48 10.92 3.32 -8.95
C ASN A 48 10.43 4.72 -9.38
N SER A 49 9.43 4.80 -10.24
CA SER A 49 8.87 6.05 -10.74
C SER A 49 7.36 6.01 -10.71
N ARG A 50 6.75 7.15 -10.37
CA ARG A 50 5.29 7.34 -10.37
C ARG A 50 4.69 7.22 -11.76
N GLU A 51 5.41 7.70 -12.76
CA GLU A 51 4.98 7.75 -14.17
C GLU A 51 5.03 6.37 -14.85
N ALA A 52 5.60 5.38 -14.17
CA ALA A 52 5.77 4.04 -14.73
C ALA A 52 4.44 3.30 -14.91
N LEU A 53 3.41 3.64 -14.13
CA LEU A 53 2.10 3.00 -14.17
C LEU A 53 1.00 3.95 -13.67
N ASP A 54 -0.09 4.07 -14.43
CA ASP A 54 -1.26 4.86 -14.03
C ASP A 54 -2.35 4.02 -13.36
N ILE A 55 -2.59 2.81 -13.89
CA ILE A 55 -3.66 1.92 -13.40
C ILE A 55 -3.14 0.49 -13.29
N LEU A 56 -3.46 -0.16 -12.17
CA LEU A 56 -3.25 -1.58 -11.97
C LEU A 56 -4.58 -2.30 -11.76
N ILE A 57 -4.86 -3.27 -12.60
CA ILE A 57 -6.02 -4.16 -12.46
C ILE A 57 -5.54 -5.47 -11.83
N ALA A 58 -6.15 -5.83 -10.70
CA ALA A 58 -5.76 -7.03 -9.97
C ALA A 58 -6.96 -7.71 -9.31
N LEU A 59 -6.93 -9.03 -9.26
CA LEU A 59 -7.81 -9.85 -8.44
C LEU A 59 -7.11 -10.20 -7.11
N GLY A 60 -7.43 -11.35 -6.54
CA GLY A 60 -6.84 -11.83 -5.29
C GLY A 60 -5.31 -11.83 -5.21
N THR A 61 -4.63 -11.79 -6.35
CA THR A 61 -3.17 -11.65 -6.47
C THR A 61 -2.62 -10.30 -5.99
N ALA A 62 -3.46 -9.28 -5.86
CA ALA A 62 -3.06 -8.02 -5.26
C ALA A 62 -2.70 -8.14 -3.76
N LYS A 63 -2.94 -9.31 -3.16
CA LYS A 63 -2.64 -9.60 -1.77
C LYS A 63 -1.17 -9.85 -1.51
N GLU A 64 -0.42 -10.30 -2.52
CA GLU A 64 0.94 -10.79 -2.33
C GLU A 64 1.92 -10.22 -3.37
N GLY A 65 3.06 -9.79 -2.89
CA GLY A 65 4.29 -9.75 -3.69
C GLY A 65 4.66 -8.46 -4.41
N PHE A 66 3.88 -7.38 -4.37
CA PHE A 66 4.35 -6.09 -4.90
C PHE A 66 3.99 -4.91 -3.98
N ASP A 67 4.83 -3.91 -4.03
CA ASP A 67 4.66 -2.67 -3.31
C ASP A 67 4.52 -1.51 -4.28
N TRP A 68 3.32 -0.95 -4.39
CA TRP A 68 3.05 0.23 -5.21
C TRP A 68 2.74 1.43 -4.31
N GLN A 69 3.79 2.06 -3.82
CA GLN A 69 3.68 3.18 -2.86
C GLN A 69 2.95 4.40 -3.44
N TRP A 70 2.97 4.58 -4.77
CA TRP A 70 2.28 5.70 -5.45
C TRP A 70 0.77 5.49 -5.65
N CYS A 71 0.21 4.38 -5.17
CA CYS A 71 -1.22 4.13 -5.25
C CYS A 71 -2.00 5.13 -4.40
N GLU A 72 -2.65 6.11 -5.01
CA GLU A 72 -3.48 7.12 -4.34
C GLU A 72 -4.95 6.72 -4.29
N VAL A 73 -5.43 6.00 -5.31
CA VAL A 73 -6.84 5.62 -5.42
C VAL A 73 -6.96 4.11 -5.53
N CYS A 74 -7.69 3.51 -4.62
CA CYS A 74 -8.04 2.10 -4.65
C CYS A 74 -9.53 1.93 -4.87
N LEU A 75 -9.90 1.23 -5.95
CA LEU A 75 -11.27 0.87 -6.25
C LEU A 75 -11.45 -0.64 -6.12
N THR A 76 -12.35 -1.07 -5.26
CA THR A 76 -12.74 -2.47 -5.14
C THR A 76 -14.18 -2.67 -5.59
N VAL A 77 -14.46 -3.83 -6.18
CA VAL A 77 -15.79 -4.20 -6.66
C VAL A 77 -16.25 -5.47 -5.96
N GLY A 78 -17.47 -5.45 -5.44
CA GLY A 78 -18.09 -6.60 -4.78
C GLY A 78 -17.98 -6.58 -3.25
N ILE A 79 -18.56 -7.60 -2.64
CA ILE A 79 -18.57 -7.77 -1.19
C ILE A 79 -17.33 -8.55 -0.78
N ARG A 80 -16.51 -7.98 0.08
CA ARG A 80 -15.33 -8.63 0.66
C ARG A 80 -15.71 -9.28 1.99
N ALA A 81 -15.56 -10.59 2.08
CA ALA A 81 -15.90 -11.35 3.28
C ALA A 81 -14.80 -11.28 4.36
N SER A 82 -13.54 -11.09 3.94
CA SER A 82 -12.38 -11.08 4.84
C SER A 82 -12.00 -9.66 5.26
N LEU A 83 -12.07 -9.40 6.55
CA LEU A 83 -11.59 -8.17 7.16
C LEU A 83 -10.09 -7.94 6.88
N THR A 84 -9.29 -9.00 7.01
CA THR A 84 -7.84 -8.97 6.76
C THR A 84 -7.53 -8.54 5.33
N GLU A 85 -8.31 -9.03 4.35
CA GLU A 85 -8.15 -8.63 2.95
C GLU A 85 -8.38 -7.14 2.75
N VAL A 86 -9.44 -6.60 3.35
CA VAL A 86 -9.77 -5.16 3.26
C VAL A 86 -8.66 -4.32 3.89
N VAL A 87 -8.18 -4.70 5.08
CA VAL A 87 -7.06 -4.03 5.76
C VAL A 87 -5.79 -4.04 4.91
N GLN A 88 -5.44 -5.17 4.30
CA GLN A 88 -4.27 -5.27 3.44
C GLN A 88 -4.36 -4.38 2.19
N ILE A 89 -5.55 -4.32 1.56
CA ILE A 89 -5.77 -3.46 0.40
C ILE A 89 -5.68 -1.98 0.79
N ILE A 90 -6.35 -1.59 1.87
CA ILE A 90 -6.30 -0.22 2.39
C ILE A 90 -4.85 0.16 2.74
N GLY A 91 -4.15 -0.68 3.49
CA GLY A 91 -2.76 -0.46 3.88
C GLY A 91 -1.80 -0.25 2.70
N ARG A 92 -2.10 -0.81 1.52
CA ARG A 92 -1.30 -0.55 0.31
C ARG A 92 -1.56 0.84 -0.27
N CYS A 93 -2.83 1.27 -0.30
CA CYS A 93 -3.14 2.58 -0.87
C CYS A 93 -2.88 3.74 0.11
N THR A 94 -2.76 3.48 1.41
CA THR A 94 -2.44 4.49 2.43
C THR A 94 -0.96 4.64 2.72
N ARG A 95 -0.09 3.84 2.11
CA ARG A 95 1.37 4.01 2.26
C ARG A 95 1.79 5.40 1.86
N ASP A 96 2.64 5.98 2.68
CA ASP A 96 3.20 7.30 2.43
C ASP A 96 4.34 7.24 1.41
N CYS A 97 4.43 8.25 0.55
CA CYS A 97 5.55 8.47 -0.35
C CYS A 97 5.63 9.94 -0.75
N GLU A 98 6.79 10.36 -1.23
CA GLU A 98 7.02 11.73 -1.66
C GLU A 98 6.02 12.15 -2.75
N GLY A 99 5.42 13.33 -2.56
CA GLY A 99 4.42 13.89 -3.48
C GLY A 99 3.01 13.32 -3.35
N LYS A 100 2.76 12.38 -2.45
CA LYS A 100 1.43 11.85 -2.17
C LYS A 100 0.76 12.67 -1.08
N THR A 101 -0.38 13.28 -1.40
CA THR A 101 -1.10 14.17 -0.49
C THR A 101 -2.36 13.55 0.12
N HIS A 102 -2.85 12.48 -0.48
CA HIS A 102 -4.07 11.80 -0.04
C HIS A 102 -4.10 10.33 -0.47
N ALA A 103 -4.97 9.56 0.15
CA ALA A 103 -5.34 8.23 -0.28
C ALA A 103 -6.87 8.10 -0.28
N GLN A 104 -7.43 7.54 -1.34
CA GLN A 104 -8.86 7.31 -1.47
C GLN A 104 -9.15 5.83 -1.64
N PHE A 105 -10.00 5.28 -0.77
CA PHE A 105 -10.52 3.94 -0.92
C PHE A 105 -12.01 3.99 -1.28
N THR A 106 -12.38 3.35 -2.38
CA THR A 106 -13.76 3.26 -2.84
C THR A 106 -14.14 1.81 -3.01
N ASN A 107 -15.27 1.40 -2.43
CA ASN A 107 -15.83 0.08 -2.63
C ASN A 107 -17.19 0.17 -3.33
N LEU A 108 -17.31 -0.47 -4.50
CA LEU A 108 -18.56 -0.62 -5.23
C LEU A 108 -19.23 -1.92 -4.82
N ILE A 109 -20.38 -1.80 -4.18
CA ILE A 109 -21.20 -2.95 -3.77
C ILE A 109 -22.36 -3.07 -4.77
N PRO A 110 -22.49 -4.19 -5.51
CA PRO A 110 -23.64 -4.41 -6.35
C PRO A 110 -24.89 -4.62 -5.48
N CYS A 111 -25.91 -3.80 -5.65
CA CYS A 111 -27.14 -3.82 -4.85
C CYS A 111 -28.43 -4.00 -5.68
N PRO A 112 -28.48 -4.66 -6.84
CA PRO A 112 -29.71 -4.76 -7.59
C PRO A 112 -30.79 -5.54 -6.83
N ASP A 113 -30.42 -6.52 -5.97
CA ASP A 113 -31.33 -7.39 -5.26
C ASP A 113 -30.92 -7.67 -3.80
N ALA A 114 -29.97 -6.89 -3.26
CA ALA A 114 -29.51 -7.10 -1.90
C ALA A 114 -30.47 -6.48 -0.87
N ALA A 115 -30.92 -7.27 0.08
CA ALA A 115 -31.64 -6.74 1.24
C ALA A 115 -30.78 -5.66 1.92
N GLN A 116 -31.40 -4.56 2.35
CA GLN A 116 -30.73 -3.44 3.02
C GLN A 116 -29.84 -3.88 4.18
N GLU A 117 -30.19 -4.98 4.85
CA GLU A 117 -29.42 -5.58 5.93
C GLU A 117 -28.05 -6.07 5.47
N ASN A 118 -27.96 -6.70 4.29
CA ASN A 118 -26.69 -7.18 3.73
C ASN A 118 -25.76 -6.02 3.35
N VAL A 119 -26.31 -4.92 2.84
CA VAL A 119 -25.56 -3.70 2.54
C VAL A 119 -25.02 -3.09 3.84
N ASN A 120 -25.88 -2.94 4.85
CA ASN A 120 -25.49 -2.40 6.15
C ASN A 120 -24.40 -3.26 6.81
N LEU A 121 -24.51 -4.59 6.71
CA LEU A 121 -23.52 -5.51 7.25
C LEU A 121 -22.17 -5.36 6.52
N ALA A 122 -22.17 -5.25 5.19
CA ALA A 122 -20.97 -5.07 4.40
C ALA A 122 -20.29 -3.72 4.71
N VAL A 123 -21.05 -2.64 4.80
CA VAL A 123 -20.55 -1.30 5.19
C VAL A 123 -19.97 -1.32 6.60
N ASN A 124 -20.68 -1.91 7.57
CA ASN A 124 -20.19 -2.01 8.95
C ASN A 124 -18.89 -2.83 9.06
N ARG A 125 -18.77 -3.92 8.30
CA ARG A 125 -17.53 -4.71 8.24
C ARG A 125 -16.39 -3.88 7.69
N MET A 126 -16.63 -3.12 6.63
CA MET A 126 -15.63 -2.25 6.02
C MET A 126 -15.20 -1.13 6.97
N LEU A 127 -16.12 -0.46 7.64
CA LEU A 127 -15.81 0.56 8.65
C LEU A 127 -14.98 -0.01 9.80
N LYS A 128 -15.32 -1.21 10.29
CA LYS A 128 -14.50 -1.91 11.31
C LYS A 128 -13.09 -2.20 10.80
N ALA A 129 -12.93 -2.60 9.53
CA ALA A 129 -11.62 -2.83 8.94
C ALA A 129 -10.77 -1.58 8.90
N ILE A 130 -11.34 -0.46 8.44
CA ILE A 130 -10.67 0.82 8.38
C ILE A 130 -10.25 1.28 9.78
N THR A 131 -11.17 1.22 10.75
CA THR A 131 -10.90 1.59 12.14
C THR A 131 -9.80 0.71 12.74
N ALA A 132 -9.85 -0.61 12.51
CA ALA A 132 -8.82 -1.53 13.00
C ALA A 132 -7.46 -1.25 12.36
N SER A 133 -7.40 -0.95 11.05
CA SER A 133 -6.16 -0.60 10.34
C SER A 133 -5.53 0.66 10.92
N LEU A 134 -6.32 1.73 11.10
CA LEU A 134 -5.85 2.99 11.67
C LEU A 134 -5.40 2.85 13.13
N LEU A 135 -6.12 2.06 13.93
CA LEU A 135 -5.72 1.78 15.32
C LEU A 135 -4.45 0.95 15.37
N MET A 136 -4.29 -0.07 14.51
CA MET A 136 -3.09 -0.89 14.48
C MET A 136 -1.86 -0.06 14.10
N GLU A 137 -1.98 0.87 13.15
CA GLU A 137 -0.89 1.76 12.78
C GLU A 137 -0.45 2.63 13.96
N GLN A 138 -1.38 3.17 14.73
CA GLN A 138 -1.08 3.98 15.91
C GLN A 138 -0.52 3.17 17.10
N VAL A 139 -0.98 1.92 17.27
CA VAL A 139 -0.60 1.08 18.40
C VAL A 139 0.66 0.28 18.13
N MET A 140 0.87 -0.19 16.89
CA MET A 140 1.99 -1.06 16.52
C MET A 140 3.24 -0.33 16.03
N ALA A 141 3.17 0.97 15.80
CA ALA A 141 4.33 1.81 15.55
C ALA A 141 4.51 2.87 16.66
N PRO A 142 4.68 2.47 17.92
CA PRO A 142 5.11 3.42 18.93
C PRO A 142 6.49 3.93 18.50
N LYS A 143 6.64 5.23 18.43
CA LYS A 143 7.95 5.84 18.25
C LYS A 143 8.77 5.54 19.50
N TRP A 144 9.62 4.53 19.43
CA TRP A 144 10.58 4.21 20.47
C TRP A 144 11.84 5.01 20.23
N ASN A 145 12.27 5.73 21.24
CA ASN A 145 13.57 6.40 21.24
C ASN A 145 14.60 5.46 21.86
N PHE A 146 15.66 5.16 21.14
CA PHE A 146 16.79 4.39 21.66
C PHE A 146 17.92 5.34 22.06
N LYS A 147 18.36 5.27 23.29
CA LYS A 147 19.52 6.04 23.79
C LYS A 147 20.57 5.13 24.37
N THR A 148 21.83 5.45 24.19
CA THR A 148 22.95 4.77 24.86
C THR A 148 23.22 5.41 26.22
N VAL A 149 23.87 4.69 27.15
CA VAL A 149 24.04 5.01 28.58
C VAL A 149 24.85 6.29 28.86
N ARG A 150 25.27 7.06 27.86
CA ARG A 150 26.11 8.25 28.10
C ARG A 150 25.43 9.37 28.90
N ASP A 151 24.08 9.46 28.85
CA ASP A 151 23.32 10.51 29.54
C ASP A 151 22.14 9.89 30.31
N LYS A 152 22.45 9.36 31.52
CA LYS A 152 21.42 8.81 32.42
C LYS A 152 20.44 9.88 32.96
N ASP A 153 20.78 11.13 32.88
CA ASP A 153 19.99 12.21 33.51
C ASP A 153 18.89 12.78 32.59
N ASP A 154 18.84 12.37 31.31
CA ASP A 154 17.91 12.93 30.33
C ASP A 154 16.73 11.99 29.95
N VAL A 155 16.58 10.85 30.61
CA VAL A 155 15.49 9.89 30.33
C VAL A 155 14.23 10.34 31.07
N LYS A 156 13.48 11.25 30.50
CA LYS A 156 12.16 11.72 31.02
C LYS A 156 10.95 11.19 30.24
N ASP A 157 11.14 10.25 29.30
CA ASP A 157 10.08 9.75 28.45
C ASP A 157 9.92 8.23 28.61
N ASP A 158 8.69 7.78 28.97
CA ASP A 158 8.32 6.35 29.10
C ASP A 158 8.52 5.53 27.82
N ARG A 159 8.85 6.17 26.70
CA ARG A 159 9.08 5.53 25.40
C ARG A 159 10.56 5.48 25.01
N THR A 160 11.46 5.73 25.95
CA THR A 160 12.90 5.65 25.70
C THR A 160 13.44 4.35 26.23
N ILE A 161 14.02 3.54 25.34
CA ILE A 161 14.75 2.32 25.71
C ILE A 161 16.23 2.68 25.85
N VAL A 162 16.77 2.49 27.04
CA VAL A 162 18.20 2.66 27.31
C VAL A 162 18.91 1.35 27.06
N VAL A 163 19.83 1.31 26.09
CA VAL A 163 20.62 0.13 25.78
C VAL A 163 21.92 0.20 26.56
N GLU A 164 22.07 -0.71 27.56
CA GLU A 164 23.29 -0.85 28.34
C GLU A 164 24.29 -1.76 27.61
N GLY A 165 25.58 -1.42 27.67
CA GLY A 165 26.67 -2.29 27.17
C GLY A 165 27.26 -1.89 25.82
N LEU A 166 26.73 -0.89 25.12
CA LEU A 166 27.39 -0.30 23.96
C LEU A 166 28.26 0.88 24.42
N THR A 167 29.44 0.56 24.95
CA THR A 167 30.37 1.58 25.46
C THR A 167 31.02 2.41 24.36
N GLU A 168 31.04 1.96 23.13
CA GLU A 168 31.46 2.72 21.95
C GLU A 168 30.63 2.29 20.74
N ALA A 169 29.60 3.07 20.42
CA ALA A 169 28.99 2.98 19.10
C ALA A 169 30.07 3.35 18.08
N THR A 170 30.46 2.42 17.21
CA THR A 170 31.29 2.79 16.08
C THR A 170 30.57 3.89 15.28
N PRO A 171 31.25 4.85 14.67
CA PRO A 171 30.62 5.93 13.89
C PRO A 171 29.62 5.41 12.83
N LYS A 172 29.81 4.18 12.36
CA LYS A 172 28.86 3.48 11.48
C LYS A 172 27.56 3.07 12.17
N ALA A 173 27.62 2.58 13.41
CA ALA A 173 26.42 2.19 14.16
C ALA A 173 25.61 3.42 14.58
N GLN A 174 26.27 4.51 14.92
CA GLN A 174 25.61 5.78 15.22
C GLN A 174 24.93 6.36 13.98
N ALA A 175 25.58 6.32 12.82
CA ALA A 175 24.99 6.79 11.55
C ALA A 175 23.75 5.97 11.13
N ILE A 176 23.69 4.67 11.45
CA ILE A 176 22.50 3.84 11.20
C ILE A 176 21.36 4.24 12.15
N ILE A 177 21.65 4.46 13.43
CA ILE A 177 20.64 4.89 14.43
C ILE A 177 20.10 6.27 14.07
N ASP A 178 20.95 7.19 13.59
CA ASP A 178 20.57 8.57 13.26
C ASP A 178 19.81 8.66 11.90
N ASN A 179 19.94 7.67 11.02
CA ASN A 179 19.24 7.63 9.70
C ASN A 179 17.92 6.86 9.73
N ASP A 180 17.68 6.00 10.72
CA ASP A 180 16.43 5.22 10.85
C ASP A 180 15.42 5.90 11.81
N MET A 181 15.67 7.12 12.20
CA MET A 181 14.74 8.03 12.87
C MET A 181 14.28 9.11 11.90
#